data_88d73822337c3353b778377654ad5496
#
_entry.id   88d73822337c3353b778377654ad5496
#
_cell.length_a   1.000
_cell.length_b   1.000
_cell.length_c   1.000
_cell.angle_alpha   90.00
_cell.angle_beta   90.00
_cell.angle_gamma   90.00
#
_symmetry.space_group_name_H-M   'P 1'
#
loop_
_entity.id
_entity.type
_entity.pdbx_description
1 polymer ?
#
loop_
_entity_poly.entity_id
_entity_poly.type
_entity_poly.pdbx_seq_one_letter_code
_entity_poly.pdbx_strand_id
1 'polypeptide(L)'
;MAARIYRLTAAGREAWEGEDAAVPADYRRILWMMDLHGSAPETLAKVFPAEMLEEWLSELEELGMIELVPEGEGRQDDFAASGSDKTVGFDRTQLGKAAREAGAALAHTGAYLAADRLRRRPAPFKAPAETVILIVEDDPDQLALADLRVSMAGYKVRVANSVNGFLQAIVDEGAPDLLLLDVMLPDGDGFDVLARMRRHPALGSLPIVMLTAKNEAADIGRGLVLGADGYVTKPYTKNVIVDVIRRALKHEQ
;
A
#
# COMPACT_ATOMS: atom_id res chain seq x y z
N MET A 1 20.28 -22.26 -12.70
CA MET A 1 20.17 -22.47 -11.24
C MET A 1 18.72 -22.30 -10.89
N ALA A 2 18.09 -23.24 -10.17
CA ALA A 2 16.74 -23.05 -9.67
C ALA A 2 16.73 -21.84 -8.72
N ALA A 3 15.75 -20.96 -8.88
CA ALA A 3 15.63 -19.79 -8.05
C ALA A 3 15.33 -20.23 -6.60
N ARG A 4 16.21 -19.96 -5.66
CA ARG A 4 15.95 -20.17 -4.24
C ARG A 4 14.76 -19.30 -3.83
N ILE A 5 13.75 -19.91 -3.23
CA ILE A 5 12.59 -19.16 -2.71
C ILE A 5 12.68 -19.24 -1.19
N TYR A 6 12.56 -18.10 -0.53
CA TYR A 6 12.57 -18.01 0.93
C TYR A 6 11.18 -17.67 1.46
N ARG A 7 10.86 -18.11 2.65
CA ARG A 7 9.62 -17.77 3.36
C ARG A 7 9.95 -17.07 4.67
N LEU A 8 9.19 -16.03 4.99
CA LEU A 8 9.31 -15.32 6.25
C LEU A 8 8.79 -16.19 7.39
N THR A 9 9.58 -16.36 8.45
CA THR A 9 9.17 -17.08 9.65
C THR A 9 8.38 -16.17 10.61
N ALA A 10 7.80 -16.76 11.67
CA ALA A 10 7.17 -15.98 12.74
C ALA A 10 8.18 -15.04 13.44
N ALA A 11 9.40 -15.53 13.68
CA ALA A 11 10.49 -14.73 14.26
C ALA A 11 10.89 -13.56 13.32
N GLY A 12 10.94 -13.80 12.01
CA GLY A 12 11.22 -12.74 11.04
C GLY A 12 10.14 -11.65 11.01
N ARG A 13 8.87 -12.00 11.18
CA ARG A 13 7.78 -11.02 11.31
C ARG A 13 7.92 -10.20 12.59
N GLU A 14 8.13 -10.84 13.72
CA GLU A 14 8.33 -10.17 14.99
C GLU A 14 9.55 -9.23 14.96
N ALA A 15 10.61 -9.62 14.25
CA ALA A 15 11.83 -8.84 14.13
C ALA A 15 11.66 -7.52 13.36
N TRP A 16 10.80 -7.50 12.34
CA TRP A 16 10.57 -6.25 11.58
C TRP A 16 9.38 -5.45 12.11
N GLU A 17 8.37 -6.10 12.75
CA GLU A 17 7.24 -5.43 13.40
C GLU A 17 7.66 -4.75 14.72
N GLY A 18 8.68 -5.28 15.39
CA GLY A 18 9.17 -4.77 16.66
C GLY A 18 10.05 -3.54 16.50
N GLU A 19 9.99 -2.63 17.49
CA GLU A 19 10.94 -1.51 17.62
C GLU A 19 12.32 -1.97 18.14
N ASP A 20 12.64 -3.27 18.04
CA ASP A 20 13.87 -3.82 18.56
C ASP A 20 15.08 -3.31 17.76
N ALA A 21 15.85 -2.42 18.38
CA ALA A 21 17.07 -1.84 17.82
C ALA A 21 18.19 -2.89 17.57
N ALA A 22 18.00 -4.13 17.98
CA ALA A 22 18.96 -5.20 17.79
C ALA A 22 19.03 -5.71 16.35
N VAL A 23 17.94 -5.54 15.56
CA VAL A 23 17.91 -5.96 14.15
C VAL A 23 18.35 -4.80 13.27
N PRO A 24 19.44 -4.95 12.46
CA PRO A 24 19.90 -3.93 11.53
C PRO A 24 18.79 -3.43 10.59
N ALA A 25 18.85 -2.14 10.23
CA ALA A 25 17.81 -1.51 9.40
C ALA A 25 17.65 -2.21 8.04
N ASP A 26 18.76 -2.65 7.41
CA ASP A 26 18.72 -3.36 6.14
C ASP A 26 18.04 -4.72 6.24
N TYR A 27 18.24 -5.45 7.34
CA TYR A 27 17.56 -6.73 7.60
C TYR A 27 16.06 -6.54 7.80
N ARG A 28 15.65 -5.55 8.61
CA ARG A 28 14.24 -5.21 8.77
C ARG A 28 13.59 -4.85 7.44
N ARG A 29 14.33 -4.15 6.58
CA ARG A 29 13.88 -3.78 5.24
C ARG A 29 13.70 -5.00 4.33
N ILE A 30 14.63 -5.97 4.35
CA ILE A 30 14.49 -7.24 3.61
C ILE A 30 13.30 -8.04 4.11
N LEU A 31 13.18 -8.25 5.43
CA LEU A 31 12.08 -8.99 6.04
C LEU A 31 10.72 -8.37 5.70
N TRP A 32 10.63 -7.05 5.79
CA TRP A 32 9.43 -6.31 5.45
C TRP A 32 9.09 -6.42 3.95
N MET A 33 10.06 -6.34 3.06
CA MET A 33 9.85 -6.56 1.64
C MET A 33 9.41 -7.99 1.33
N MET A 34 9.95 -8.97 2.03
CA MET A 34 9.53 -10.37 1.89
C MET A 34 8.08 -10.57 2.34
N ASP A 35 7.63 -9.90 3.39
CA ASP A 35 6.23 -9.93 3.82
C ASP A 35 5.30 -9.27 2.80
N LEU A 36 5.74 -8.19 2.15
CA LEU A 36 4.95 -7.45 1.17
C LEU A 36 4.95 -8.03 -0.24
N HIS A 37 6.08 -8.55 -0.72
CA HIS A 37 6.25 -8.96 -2.13
C HIS A 37 6.35 -10.46 -2.34
N GLY A 38 6.31 -11.26 -1.23
CA GLY A 38 6.73 -12.65 -1.32
C GLY A 38 8.24 -12.74 -1.55
N SER A 39 8.75 -13.93 -1.44
CA SER A 39 10.14 -14.27 -1.18
C SER A 39 10.99 -14.58 -2.42
N ALA A 40 10.71 -13.96 -3.57
CA ALA A 40 11.56 -14.17 -4.75
C ALA A 40 12.83 -13.29 -4.66
N PRO A 41 14.04 -13.88 -4.60
CA PRO A 41 15.29 -13.13 -4.59
C PRO A 41 15.43 -12.15 -5.76
N GLU A 42 14.80 -12.45 -6.90
CA GLU A 42 14.78 -11.60 -8.08
C GLU A 42 14.06 -10.26 -7.82
N THR A 43 13.07 -10.25 -6.94
CA THR A 43 12.38 -9.02 -6.52
C THR A 43 13.23 -8.20 -5.56
N LEU A 44 13.91 -8.87 -4.63
CA LEU A 44 14.83 -8.25 -3.69
C LEU A 44 16.07 -7.69 -4.40
N ALA A 45 16.60 -8.39 -5.40
CA ALA A 45 17.76 -7.96 -6.19
C ALA A 45 17.53 -6.68 -7.02
N LYS A 46 16.26 -6.26 -7.20
CA LYS A 46 15.95 -4.97 -7.82
C LYS A 46 16.16 -3.78 -6.88
N VAL A 47 16.19 -4.02 -5.59
CA VAL A 47 16.23 -3.00 -4.54
C VAL A 47 17.56 -3.02 -3.78
N PHE A 48 18.15 -4.20 -3.60
CA PHE A 48 19.38 -4.39 -2.86
C PHE A 48 20.55 -4.74 -3.80
N PRO A 49 21.79 -4.32 -3.48
CA PRO A 49 22.96 -4.76 -4.22
C PRO A 49 23.08 -6.28 -4.18
N ALA A 50 23.18 -6.90 -5.35
CA ALA A 50 23.18 -8.36 -5.48
C ALA A 50 24.30 -9.04 -4.66
N GLU A 51 25.46 -8.39 -4.55
CA GLU A 51 26.63 -8.86 -3.81
C GLU A 51 26.38 -8.98 -2.31
N MET A 52 25.59 -8.07 -1.74
CA MET A 52 25.26 -8.04 -0.31
C MET A 52 24.00 -8.85 0.00
N LEU A 53 23.09 -8.97 -0.96
CA LEU A 53 21.81 -9.63 -0.74
C LEU A 53 21.95 -11.12 -0.41
N GLU A 54 22.88 -11.83 -1.08
CA GLU A 54 23.12 -13.24 -0.80
C GLU A 54 23.69 -13.46 0.62
N GLU A 55 24.59 -12.59 1.06
CA GLU A 55 25.12 -12.62 2.42
C GLU A 55 24.03 -12.37 3.45
N TRP A 56 23.26 -11.31 3.28
CA TRP A 56 22.15 -10.96 4.18
C TRP A 56 21.04 -12.01 4.24
N LEU A 57 20.69 -12.64 3.12
CA LEU A 57 19.73 -13.73 3.11
C LEU A 57 20.25 -14.96 3.85
N SER A 58 21.55 -15.27 3.72
CA SER A 58 22.18 -16.38 4.45
C SER A 58 22.17 -16.11 5.96
N GLU A 59 22.50 -14.90 6.39
CA GLU A 59 22.48 -14.51 7.81
C GLU A 59 21.05 -14.51 8.38
N LEU A 60 20.07 -14.03 7.63
CA LEU A 60 18.66 -14.06 8.05
C LEU A 60 18.12 -15.50 8.18
N GLU A 61 18.60 -16.42 7.33
CA GLU A 61 18.29 -17.86 7.42
C GLU A 61 18.93 -18.47 8.67
N GLU A 62 20.22 -18.17 8.94
CA GLU A 62 20.94 -18.62 10.16
C GLU A 62 20.27 -18.10 11.44
N LEU A 63 19.76 -16.87 11.42
CA LEU A 63 19.01 -16.28 12.52
C LEU A 63 17.58 -16.82 12.65
N GLY A 64 17.17 -17.71 11.74
CA GLY A 64 15.83 -18.29 11.73
C GLY A 64 14.71 -17.30 11.40
N MET A 65 15.05 -16.13 10.85
CA MET A 65 14.07 -15.11 10.45
C MET A 65 13.41 -15.40 9.10
N ILE A 66 14.12 -16.14 8.24
CA ILE A 66 13.61 -16.69 6.98
C ILE A 66 13.93 -18.17 6.87
N GLU A 67 13.22 -18.88 6.04
CA GLU A 67 13.47 -20.30 5.74
C GLU A 67 13.42 -20.56 4.24
N LEU A 68 14.29 -21.44 3.74
CA LEU A 68 14.30 -21.86 2.35
C LEU A 68 13.08 -22.76 2.09
N VAL A 69 12.31 -22.47 1.07
CA VAL A 69 11.18 -23.30 0.64
C VAL A 69 11.71 -24.45 -0.22
N PRO A 70 11.41 -25.73 0.12
CA PRO A 70 11.86 -26.88 -0.66
C PRO A 70 11.36 -26.84 -2.11
N GLU A 71 12.18 -27.29 -3.06
CA GLU A 71 11.75 -27.47 -4.45
C GLU A 71 10.57 -28.45 -4.53
N GLY A 72 9.41 -27.95 -4.94
CA GLY A 72 8.17 -28.75 -5.04
C GLY A 72 6.98 -28.15 -4.28
N GLU A 73 7.18 -27.34 -3.24
CA GLU A 73 6.12 -26.62 -2.54
C GLU A 73 5.93 -25.19 -3.06
N GLY A 74 6.79 -24.75 -3.94
CA GLY A 74 6.93 -23.36 -4.35
C GLY A 74 6.21 -22.97 -5.63
N ARG A 75 4.94 -23.36 -5.82
CA ARG A 75 4.00 -22.73 -6.78
C ARG A 75 2.55 -23.00 -6.40
N GLN A 76 2.23 -23.07 -5.16
CA GLN A 76 0.93 -22.60 -4.75
C GLN A 76 1.06 -21.09 -4.60
N ASP A 77 0.40 -20.37 -5.50
CA ASP A 77 0.01 -19.01 -5.25
C ASP A 77 -0.62 -19.02 -3.87
N ASP A 78 0.10 -18.57 -2.83
CA ASP A 78 -0.45 -18.33 -1.49
C ASP A 78 -1.57 -17.28 -1.55
N PHE A 79 -1.87 -16.79 -2.73
CA PHE A 79 -3.04 -16.04 -3.12
C PHE A 79 -4.35 -16.83 -3.04
N ALA A 80 -4.33 -18.16 -3.11
CA ALA A 80 -5.55 -18.99 -3.16
C ALA A 80 -5.82 -19.79 -1.89
N ALA A 81 -4.87 -20.00 -1.00
CA ALA A 81 -4.99 -20.94 0.11
C ALA A 81 -5.08 -20.34 1.52
N SER A 82 -4.93 -19.03 1.71
CA SER A 82 -5.34 -18.37 2.95
C SER A 82 -6.76 -17.79 2.84
N GLY A 83 -7.62 -18.54 2.21
CA GLY A 83 -9.06 -18.34 2.22
C GLY A 83 -9.71 -18.83 3.52
N SER A 84 -9.19 -18.50 4.67
CA SER A 84 -10.00 -18.44 5.88
C SER A 84 -10.54 -17.01 6.03
N ASP A 85 -11.48 -16.70 5.19
CA ASP A 85 -12.80 -16.17 5.47
C ASP A 85 -12.93 -15.46 6.83
N LYS A 86 -12.35 -14.27 6.89
CA LYS A 86 -12.86 -13.14 7.66
C LYS A 86 -12.96 -11.92 6.76
N THR A 87 -13.29 -12.12 5.49
CA THR A 87 -14.01 -11.11 4.73
C THR A 87 -15.30 -10.86 5.48
N VAL A 88 -15.38 -9.73 6.13
CA VAL A 88 -16.65 -9.13 6.57
C VAL A 88 -17.61 -9.35 5.39
N GLY A 89 -18.64 -10.16 5.57
CA GLY A 89 -19.54 -10.63 4.53
C GLY A 89 -20.15 -9.46 3.76
N PHE A 90 -19.48 -9.05 2.71
CA PHE A 90 -20.06 -8.15 1.72
C PHE A 90 -20.93 -9.03 0.79
N ASP A 91 -22.23 -8.89 0.96
CA ASP A 91 -23.20 -9.40 0.00
C ASP A 91 -22.81 -8.89 -1.41
N ARG A 92 -22.63 -9.81 -2.38
CA ARG A 92 -22.31 -9.49 -3.78
C ARG A 92 -23.24 -8.42 -4.36
N THR A 93 -24.46 -8.36 -3.90
CA THR A 93 -25.47 -7.38 -4.30
C THR A 93 -25.13 -5.99 -3.76
N GLN A 94 -24.69 -5.88 -2.51
CA GLN A 94 -24.27 -4.62 -1.90
C GLN A 94 -22.97 -4.11 -2.53
N LEU A 95 -22.05 -4.99 -2.86
CA LEU A 95 -20.82 -4.64 -3.54
C LEU A 95 -21.06 -4.08 -4.95
N GLY A 96 -21.93 -4.73 -5.72
CA GLY A 96 -22.31 -4.25 -7.06
C GLY A 96 -23.05 -2.91 -7.02
N LYS A 97 -23.78 -2.63 -5.93
CA LYS A 97 -24.40 -1.33 -5.68
C LYS A 97 -23.35 -0.28 -5.34
N ALA A 98 -22.47 -0.56 -4.40
CA ALA A 98 -21.39 0.35 -3.99
C ALA A 98 -20.46 0.70 -5.16
N ALA A 99 -20.11 -0.28 -6.00
CA ALA A 99 -19.28 -0.04 -7.20
C ALA A 99 -19.96 0.88 -8.21
N ARG A 100 -21.28 0.72 -8.42
CA ARG A 100 -22.07 1.60 -9.31
C ARG A 100 -22.21 3.01 -8.75
N GLU A 101 -22.48 3.14 -7.45
CA GLU A 101 -22.55 4.44 -6.77
C GLU A 101 -21.19 5.17 -6.84
N ALA A 102 -20.10 4.44 -6.59
CA ALA A 102 -18.75 4.97 -6.70
C ALA A 102 -18.45 5.40 -8.13
N GLY A 103 -18.76 4.58 -9.13
CA GLY A 103 -18.58 4.93 -10.54
C GLY A 103 -19.36 6.16 -10.95
N ALA A 104 -20.62 6.30 -10.52
CA ALA A 104 -21.44 7.47 -10.77
C ALA A 104 -20.86 8.73 -10.09
N ALA A 105 -20.41 8.62 -8.85
CA ALA A 105 -19.76 9.72 -8.13
C ALA A 105 -18.47 10.16 -8.82
N LEU A 106 -17.63 9.21 -9.23
CA LEU A 106 -16.38 9.49 -9.95
C LEU A 106 -16.65 10.20 -11.29
N ALA A 107 -17.64 9.76 -12.04
CA ALA A 107 -18.01 10.40 -13.31
C ALA A 107 -18.54 11.83 -13.12
N HIS A 108 -19.21 12.10 -12.01
CA HIS A 108 -19.84 13.41 -11.75
C HIS A 108 -18.92 14.38 -11.02
N THR A 109 -18.19 13.93 -10.02
CA THR A 109 -17.39 14.78 -9.14
C THR A 109 -15.89 14.54 -9.24
N GLY A 110 -15.45 13.51 -9.93
CA GLY A 110 -14.04 13.09 -10.00
C GLY A 110 -13.53 12.39 -8.73
N ALA A 111 -14.39 12.16 -7.74
CA ALA A 111 -14.00 11.52 -6.49
C ALA A 111 -15.11 10.68 -5.86
N TYR A 112 -14.69 9.66 -5.12
CA TYR A 112 -15.55 8.86 -4.25
C TYR A 112 -14.85 8.56 -2.93
N LEU A 113 -15.59 8.56 -1.83
CA LEU A 113 -15.13 8.15 -0.52
C LEU A 113 -16.06 7.12 0.10
N ALA A 114 -15.51 6.04 0.62
CA ALA A 114 -16.23 4.97 1.32
C ALA A 114 -16.59 5.44 2.75
N ALA A 115 -17.69 6.19 2.87
CA ALA A 115 -18.09 6.84 4.11
C ALA A 115 -18.16 5.89 5.32
N ASP A 116 -18.60 4.64 5.12
CA ASP A 116 -18.69 3.65 6.19
C ASP A 116 -17.34 3.21 6.73
N ARG A 117 -16.31 3.15 5.86
CA ARG A 117 -14.93 2.85 6.28
C ARG A 117 -14.35 4.03 7.05
N LEU A 118 -14.48 5.22 6.51
CA LEU A 118 -13.95 6.44 7.13
C LEU A 118 -14.60 6.73 8.48
N ARG A 119 -15.89 6.43 8.67
CA ARG A 119 -16.55 6.59 9.97
C ARG A 119 -15.93 5.72 11.07
N ARG A 120 -15.46 4.53 10.73
CA ARG A 120 -14.86 3.58 11.69
C ARG A 120 -13.42 3.93 12.08
N ARG A 121 -12.78 4.84 11.35
CA ARG A 121 -11.42 5.29 11.67
C ARG A 121 -11.44 6.30 12.80
N PRO A 122 -10.44 6.28 13.69
CA PRO A 122 -10.30 7.32 14.69
C PRO A 122 -10.18 8.69 14.02
N ALA A 123 -10.58 9.74 14.71
CA ALA A 123 -10.36 11.10 14.24
C ALA A 123 -8.85 11.41 14.24
N PRO A 124 -8.34 12.18 13.27
CA PRO A 124 -6.97 12.61 13.29
C PRO A 124 -6.74 13.52 14.49
N PHE A 125 -5.61 13.31 15.16
CA PHE A 125 -5.18 14.19 16.26
C PHE A 125 -4.15 15.23 15.79
N LYS A 126 -3.77 15.19 14.50
CA LYS A 126 -2.75 16.06 13.92
C LYS A 126 -3.38 17.21 13.16
N ALA A 127 -2.80 18.39 13.29
CA ALA A 127 -3.15 19.52 12.42
C ALA A 127 -2.64 19.25 10.97
N PRO A 128 -3.22 19.87 9.93
CA PRO A 128 -2.75 19.71 8.56
C PRO A 128 -1.24 19.88 8.40
N ALA A 129 -0.64 20.88 9.05
CA ALA A 129 0.80 21.14 9.01
C ALA A 129 1.69 20.05 9.65
N GLU A 130 1.10 19.14 10.41
CA GLU A 130 1.79 17.99 11.03
C GLU A 130 1.47 16.68 10.31
N THR A 131 0.46 16.71 9.44
CA THR A 131 -0.06 15.54 8.72
C THR A 131 0.79 15.26 7.49
N VAL A 132 1.22 14.02 7.34
CA VAL A 132 2.05 13.54 6.24
C VAL A 132 1.20 12.78 5.23
N ILE A 133 1.20 13.24 3.99
CA ILE A 133 0.56 12.58 2.85
C ILE A 133 1.65 11.96 1.98
N LEU A 134 1.60 10.66 1.74
CA LEU A 134 2.47 10.01 0.77
C LEU A 134 1.73 9.86 -0.56
N ILE A 135 2.32 10.36 -1.63
CA ILE A 135 1.80 10.29 -2.99
C ILE A 135 2.66 9.32 -3.79
N VAL A 136 2.05 8.28 -4.35
CA VAL A 136 2.71 7.29 -5.21
C VAL A 136 2.10 7.38 -6.60
N GLU A 137 2.89 7.89 -7.55
CA GLU A 137 2.47 8.26 -8.90
C GLU A 137 3.69 8.20 -9.82
N ASP A 138 3.62 7.48 -10.92
CA ASP A 138 4.76 7.30 -11.83
C ASP A 138 4.90 8.42 -12.87
N ASP A 139 3.80 9.08 -13.22
CA ASP A 139 3.82 10.23 -14.13
C ASP A 139 4.38 11.46 -13.40
N PRO A 140 5.55 12.00 -13.80
CA PRO A 140 6.20 13.09 -13.09
C PRO A 140 5.39 14.40 -13.09
N ASP A 141 4.60 14.67 -14.13
CA ASP A 141 3.80 15.88 -14.24
C ASP A 141 2.60 15.80 -13.29
N GLN A 142 1.96 14.63 -13.21
CA GLN A 142 0.86 14.38 -12.28
C GLN A 142 1.34 14.37 -10.84
N LEU A 143 2.49 13.74 -10.57
CA LEU A 143 3.12 13.74 -9.26
C LEU A 143 3.42 15.16 -8.79
N ALA A 144 4.09 15.95 -9.63
CA ALA A 144 4.42 17.35 -9.30
C ALA A 144 3.16 18.21 -9.07
N LEU A 145 2.11 17.98 -9.85
CA LEU A 145 0.85 18.69 -9.70
C LEU A 145 0.13 18.31 -8.41
N ALA A 146 0.13 17.02 -8.05
CA ALA A 146 -0.46 16.54 -6.80
C ALA A 146 0.30 17.08 -5.59
N ASP A 147 1.64 16.98 -5.60
CA ASP A 147 2.50 17.53 -4.55
C ASP A 147 2.24 19.02 -4.34
N LEU A 148 2.31 19.81 -5.41
CA LEU A 148 2.04 21.26 -5.32
C LEU A 148 0.68 21.57 -4.65
N ARG A 149 -0.37 20.85 -5.06
CA ARG A 149 -1.73 21.10 -4.52
C ARG A 149 -1.87 20.73 -3.05
N VAL A 150 -1.28 19.59 -2.67
CA VAL A 150 -1.36 19.06 -1.31
C VAL A 150 -0.49 19.91 -0.38
N SER A 151 0.71 20.30 -0.82
CA SER A 151 1.60 21.20 -0.08
C SER A 151 0.99 22.59 0.11
N MET A 152 0.36 23.16 -0.93
CA MET A 152 -0.37 24.44 -0.82
C MET A 152 -1.59 24.38 0.12
N ALA A 153 -2.15 23.20 0.33
CA ALA A 153 -3.23 22.98 1.30
C ALA A 153 -2.72 22.85 2.75
N GLY A 154 -1.40 22.95 2.95
CA GLY A 154 -0.76 22.98 4.26
C GLY A 154 -0.36 21.62 4.80
N TYR A 155 -0.36 20.56 4.00
CA TYR A 155 0.10 19.23 4.38
C TYR A 155 1.60 19.06 4.11
N LYS A 156 2.23 18.18 4.87
CA LYS A 156 3.57 17.65 4.54
C LYS A 156 3.40 16.58 3.46
N VAL A 157 4.22 16.64 2.42
CA VAL A 157 4.16 15.69 1.32
C VAL A 157 5.44 14.88 1.26
N ARG A 158 5.29 13.57 1.06
CA ARG A 158 6.32 12.66 0.59
C ARG A 158 5.88 12.13 -0.76
N VAL A 159 6.83 11.84 -1.63
CA VAL A 159 6.55 11.36 -2.98
C VAL A 159 7.32 10.10 -3.29
N ALA A 160 6.70 9.22 -4.07
CA ALA A 160 7.33 8.05 -4.66
C ALA A 160 6.78 7.86 -6.08
N ASN A 161 7.59 7.29 -6.98
CA ASN A 161 7.21 7.08 -8.38
C ASN A 161 7.09 5.60 -8.77
N SER A 162 7.11 4.71 -7.78
CA SER A 162 7.10 3.26 -7.97
C SER A 162 6.72 2.56 -6.67
N VAL A 163 6.38 1.28 -6.75
CA VAL A 163 6.17 0.43 -5.57
C VAL A 163 7.44 0.38 -4.72
N ASN A 164 8.60 0.20 -5.33
CA ASN A 164 9.87 0.19 -4.61
C ASN A 164 10.15 1.52 -3.90
N GLY A 165 9.89 2.65 -4.56
CA GLY A 165 10.01 3.97 -3.95
C GLY A 165 9.06 4.18 -2.77
N PHE A 166 7.80 3.70 -2.90
CA PHE A 166 6.83 3.67 -1.81
C PHE A 166 7.36 2.87 -0.61
N LEU A 167 7.86 1.66 -0.86
CA LEU A 167 8.40 0.80 0.18
C LEU A 167 9.58 1.46 0.91
N GLN A 168 10.48 2.08 0.14
CA GLN A 168 11.61 2.83 0.67
C GLN A 168 11.14 3.96 1.61
N ALA A 169 10.17 4.76 1.15
CA ALA A 169 9.65 5.89 1.94
C ALA A 169 9.03 5.44 3.27
N ILE A 170 8.34 4.28 3.29
CA ILE A 170 7.79 3.71 4.54
C ILE A 170 8.90 3.27 5.50
N VAL A 171 9.93 2.61 4.97
CA VAL A 171 11.04 2.11 5.81
C VAL A 171 11.86 3.24 6.40
N ASP A 172 12.20 4.24 5.59
CA ASP A 172 13.11 5.31 5.99
C ASP A 172 12.44 6.34 6.90
N GLU A 173 11.15 6.60 6.68
CA GLU A 173 10.45 7.72 7.29
C GLU A 173 9.19 7.32 8.07
N GLY A 174 8.85 6.03 8.09
CA GLY A 174 7.66 5.50 8.76
C GLY A 174 6.35 5.71 8.01
N ALA A 175 5.25 5.24 8.61
CA ALA A 175 3.92 5.32 8.03
C ALA A 175 3.46 6.77 7.85
N PRO A 176 2.88 7.13 6.69
CA PRO A 176 2.20 8.40 6.51
C PRO A 176 0.84 8.42 7.23
N ASP A 177 0.18 9.55 7.25
CA ASP A 177 -1.18 9.67 7.78
C ASP A 177 -2.26 9.36 6.72
N LEU A 178 -1.91 9.47 5.43
CA LEU A 178 -2.74 9.06 4.30
C LEU A 178 -1.85 8.71 3.10
N LEU A 179 -2.26 7.69 2.34
CA LEU A 179 -1.65 7.27 1.10
C LEU A 179 -2.55 7.62 -0.09
N LEU A 180 -2.00 8.35 -1.05
CA LEU A 180 -2.54 8.48 -2.41
C LEU A 180 -1.77 7.52 -3.29
N LEU A 181 -2.45 6.56 -3.91
CA LEU A 181 -1.81 5.44 -4.59
C LEU A 181 -2.34 5.29 -6.01
N ASP A 182 -1.46 5.43 -6.98
CA ASP A 182 -1.80 5.08 -8.36
C ASP A 182 -2.08 3.58 -8.51
N VAL A 183 -3.03 3.26 -9.37
CA VAL A 183 -3.33 1.88 -9.76
C VAL A 183 -2.23 1.29 -10.63
N MET A 184 -1.67 2.09 -11.54
CA MET A 184 -0.68 1.65 -12.53
C MET A 184 0.70 2.18 -12.17
N LEU A 185 1.59 1.31 -11.72
CA LEU A 185 2.98 1.65 -11.40
C LEU A 185 3.94 0.82 -12.26
N PRO A 186 5.15 1.32 -12.58
CA PRO A 186 6.06 0.66 -13.50
C PRO A 186 6.56 -0.70 -13.02
N ASP A 187 6.55 -0.94 -11.72
CA ASP A 187 7.06 -2.12 -11.05
C ASP A 187 6.00 -2.92 -10.28
N GLY A 188 4.70 -2.56 -10.42
CA GLY A 188 3.62 -3.31 -9.79
C GLY A 188 2.22 -2.72 -9.94
N ASP A 189 1.22 -3.48 -9.49
CA ASP A 189 -0.20 -3.09 -9.48
C ASP A 189 -0.54 -2.45 -8.11
N GLY A 190 -1.07 -1.22 -8.10
CA GLY A 190 -1.49 -0.53 -6.89
C GLY A 190 -2.57 -1.28 -6.10
N PHE A 191 -3.39 -2.11 -6.75
CA PHE A 191 -4.34 -2.97 -6.03
C PHE A 191 -3.63 -4.07 -5.23
N ASP A 192 -2.50 -4.57 -5.70
CA ASP A 192 -1.71 -5.54 -4.95
C ASP A 192 -1.04 -4.89 -3.74
N VAL A 193 -0.54 -3.65 -3.89
CA VAL A 193 -0.05 -2.84 -2.77
C VAL A 193 -1.17 -2.62 -1.76
N LEU A 194 -2.37 -2.19 -2.19
CA LEU A 194 -3.53 -2.01 -1.32
C LEU A 194 -3.87 -3.27 -0.54
N ALA A 195 -3.96 -4.43 -1.23
CA ALA A 195 -4.31 -5.70 -0.61
C ALA A 195 -3.31 -6.12 0.47
N ARG A 196 -2.03 -5.87 0.26
CA ARG A 196 -0.94 -6.16 1.21
C ARG A 196 -0.99 -5.21 2.38
N MET A 197 -1.13 -3.91 2.13
CA MET A 197 -1.29 -2.90 3.18
C MET A 197 -2.45 -3.23 4.12
N ARG A 198 -3.58 -3.71 3.59
CA ARG A 198 -4.74 -4.07 4.42
C ARG A 198 -4.54 -5.27 5.32
N ARG A 199 -3.65 -6.18 4.95
CA ARG A 199 -3.27 -7.33 5.76
C ARG A 199 -2.19 -7.01 6.79
N HIS A 200 -1.49 -5.90 6.61
CA HIS A 200 -0.38 -5.51 7.46
C HIS A 200 -0.89 -5.04 8.85
N PRO A 201 -0.38 -5.58 9.98
CA PRO A 201 -0.87 -5.25 11.32
C PRO A 201 -0.81 -3.75 11.64
N ALA A 202 0.31 -3.09 11.34
CA ALA A 202 0.51 -1.68 11.64
C ALA A 202 -0.09 -0.73 10.58
N LEU A 203 -0.19 -1.16 9.32
CA LEU A 203 -0.59 -0.31 8.19
C LEU A 203 -2.03 -0.57 7.71
N GLY A 204 -2.67 -1.64 8.18
CA GLY A 204 -4.01 -2.05 7.73
C GLY A 204 -5.09 -0.99 7.95
N SER A 205 -4.88 -0.11 8.92
CA SER A 205 -5.77 1.00 9.22
C SER A 205 -5.43 2.31 8.50
N LEU A 206 -4.33 2.39 7.74
CA LEU A 206 -3.93 3.59 7.00
C LEU A 206 -5.03 3.99 5.99
N PRO A 207 -5.47 5.26 5.94
CA PRO A 207 -6.33 5.75 4.87
C PRO A 207 -5.63 5.65 3.52
N ILE A 208 -6.25 4.93 2.55
CA ILE A 208 -5.71 4.76 1.21
C ILE A 208 -6.75 5.20 0.19
N VAL A 209 -6.39 6.18 -0.62
CA VAL A 209 -7.17 6.69 -1.74
C VAL A 209 -6.47 6.32 -3.03
N MET A 210 -7.18 5.61 -3.91
CA MET A 210 -6.64 5.20 -5.20
C MET A 210 -6.71 6.35 -6.20
N LEU A 211 -5.62 6.60 -6.92
CA LEU A 211 -5.59 7.48 -8.09
C LEU A 211 -5.78 6.60 -9.32
N THR A 212 -6.74 6.92 -10.18
CA THR A 212 -7.05 6.06 -11.33
C THR A 212 -7.41 6.83 -12.57
N ALA A 213 -6.88 6.42 -13.71
CA ALA A 213 -7.36 6.85 -15.04
C ALA A 213 -8.58 6.04 -15.49
N LYS A 214 -8.89 4.93 -14.83
CA LYS A 214 -9.96 3.99 -15.20
C LYS A 214 -11.19 4.19 -14.33
N ASN A 215 -12.32 4.39 -14.98
CA ASN A 215 -13.63 4.55 -14.33
C ASN A 215 -14.49 3.28 -14.47
N GLU A 216 -13.88 2.15 -14.83
CA GLU A 216 -14.63 0.91 -15.00
C GLU A 216 -15.17 0.42 -13.64
N ALA A 217 -16.45 0.11 -13.61
CA ALA A 217 -17.12 -0.35 -12.37
C ALA A 217 -16.45 -1.61 -11.79
N ALA A 218 -15.81 -2.43 -12.62
CA ALA A 218 -15.10 -3.62 -12.19
C ALA A 218 -13.84 -3.27 -11.36
N ASP A 219 -13.03 -2.30 -11.81
CA ASP A 219 -11.82 -1.86 -11.11
C ASP A 219 -12.17 -1.16 -9.79
N ILE A 220 -13.20 -0.31 -9.82
CA ILE A 220 -13.73 0.33 -8.61
C ILE A 220 -14.22 -0.73 -7.62
N GLY A 221 -14.99 -1.71 -8.10
CA GLY A 221 -15.48 -2.83 -7.31
C GLY A 221 -14.35 -3.63 -6.69
N ARG A 222 -13.30 -3.96 -7.47
CA ARG A 222 -12.10 -4.68 -7.01
C ARG A 222 -11.46 -3.95 -5.84
N GLY A 223 -11.16 -2.68 -5.97
CA GLY A 223 -10.48 -1.95 -4.92
C GLY A 223 -11.35 -1.68 -3.69
N LEU A 224 -12.69 -1.53 -3.83
CA LEU A 224 -13.58 -1.46 -2.67
C LEU A 224 -13.58 -2.76 -1.86
N VAL A 225 -13.55 -3.93 -2.54
CA VAL A 225 -13.39 -5.25 -1.90
C VAL A 225 -12.05 -5.32 -1.17
N LEU A 226 -10.97 -4.93 -1.86
CA LEU A 226 -9.62 -4.94 -1.30
C LEU A 226 -9.43 -3.93 -0.18
N GLY A 227 -10.34 -2.97 -0.02
CA GLY A 227 -10.34 -2.08 1.12
C GLY A 227 -9.90 -0.65 0.85
N ALA A 228 -9.98 -0.14 -0.38
CA ALA A 228 -9.80 1.27 -0.66
C ALA A 228 -10.76 2.13 0.16
N ASP A 229 -10.29 3.24 0.69
CA ASP A 229 -11.12 4.23 1.39
C ASP A 229 -11.73 5.26 0.45
N GLY A 230 -11.16 5.38 -0.75
CA GLY A 230 -11.66 6.29 -1.76
C GLY A 230 -10.95 6.16 -3.08
N TYR A 231 -11.41 6.97 -4.03
CA TYR A 231 -10.89 7.08 -5.39
C TYR A 231 -10.88 8.52 -5.84
N VAL A 232 -9.89 8.87 -6.63
CA VAL A 232 -9.81 10.13 -7.41
C VAL A 232 -9.49 9.77 -8.86
N THR A 233 -10.27 10.30 -9.80
CA THR A 233 -10.02 10.08 -11.23
C THR A 233 -9.01 11.07 -11.79
N LYS A 234 -8.12 10.56 -12.61
CA LYS A 234 -7.16 11.36 -13.40
C LYS A 234 -7.77 11.78 -14.73
N PRO A 235 -7.49 12.98 -15.25
CA PRO A 235 -6.83 14.07 -14.55
C PRO A 235 -7.72 14.71 -13.49
N TYR A 236 -7.20 14.86 -12.27
CA TYR A 236 -7.99 15.45 -11.19
C TYR A 236 -8.08 16.98 -11.30
N THR A 237 -9.27 17.50 -11.04
CA THR A 237 -9.52 18.95 -11.06
C THR A 237 -8.94 19.64 -9.81
N LYS A 238 -8.86 20.98 -9.84
CA LYS A 238 -8.03 21.78 -8.94
C LYS A 238 -8.17 21.47 -7.44
N ASN A 239 -9.36 21.14 -6.97
CA ASN A 239 -9.61 20.98 -5.52
C ASN A 239 -9.93 19.54 -5.11
N VAL A 240 -10.23 18.66 -6.06
CA VAL A 240 -10.75 17.30 -5.75
C VAL A 240 -9.82 16.50 -4.85
N ILE A 241 -8.52 16.52 -5.11
CA ILE A 241 -7.54 15.76 -4.33
C ILE A 241 -7.45 16.27 -2.89
N VAL A 242 -7.47 17.60 -2.71
CA VAL A 242 -7.42 18.24 -1.38
C VAL A 242 -8.70 17.99 -0.60
N ASP A 243 -9.85 18.09 -1.25
CA ASP A 243 -11.16 17.84 -0.63
C ASP A 243 -11.29 16.38 -0.17
N VAL A 244 -10.78 15.45 -0.97
CA VAL A 244 -10.73 14.03 -0.61
C VAL A 244 -9.85 13.81 0.61
N ILE A 245 -8.64 14.39 0.65
CA ILE A 245 -7.74 14.30 1.81
C ILE A 245 -8.40 14.86 3.07
N ARG A 246 -8.97 16.08 3.00
CA ARG A 246 -9.66 16.71 4.14
C ARG A 246 -10.78 15.83 4.69
N ARG A 247 -11.62 15.31 3.80
CA ARG A 247 -12.75 14.45 4.19
C ARG A 247 -12.27 13.10 4.71
N ALA A 248 -11.25 12.48 4.09
CA ALA A 248 -10.69 11.21 4.54
C ALA A 248 -10.06 11.31 5.94
N LEU A 249 -9.42 12.44 6.23
CA LEU A 249 -8.77 12.73 7.50
C LEU A 249 -9.66 13.49 8.50
N LYS A 250 -10.91 13.80 8.13
CA LYS A 250 -11.85 14.58 8.97
C LYS A 250 -11.30 15.95 9.38
N HIS A 251 -10.49 16.57 8.52
CA HIS A 251 -10.02 17.95 8.66
C HIS A 251 -11.07 18.95 8.11
N GLU A 252 -12.34 18.72 8.44
CA GLU A 252 -13.42 19.66 8.07
C GLU A 252 -13.28 20.93 8.91
N GLN A 253 -13.42 22.06 8.21
CA GLN A 253 -13.53 23.38 8.85
C GLN A 253 -14.98 23.60 9.26
#